data_42956d72fd28fbce11b44935214d7c8b
#
_entry.id   42956d72fd28fbce11b44935214d7c8b
#
_cell.length_a   1.000
_cell.length_b   1.000
_cell.length_c   1.000
_cell.angle_alpha   90.00
_cell.angle_beta   90.00
_cell.angle_gamma   90.00
#
_symmetry.space_group_name_H-M   'P 1'
#
loop_
_entity.id
_entity.type
_entity.pdbx_description
1 polymer ?
#
loop_
_entity_poly.entity_id
_entity_poly.type
_entity_poly.pdbx_seq_one_letter_code
_entity_poly.pdbx_strand_id
1 'polypeptide(L)'
;LLKGVIDCPDLPLNVSRSALQNDGFVKKISDYITKKVADKLTGMCKTDRETYEKYWDDIAPFIKFGCLKDEKFAEKMDDYIIYKNLDGKYLTLKDCMDKAKEEGHENQIYYVTNEKEQSQYINMFRSQGMDAVILKHNIDSAFITHAERYNEHVTFQRIDADLTNDMKDESGEDLTDATNALTDLFRKVLDKKDLTVKVENLKDENVSSMVTLSEESRRMQDMMKMYGMTGMDPSMFGGQETLILNAKHPLVQYILKN
;
A
#
# COMPACT_ATOMS: atom_id res chain seq x y z
N LEU A 1 -9.58 12.02 -16.82
CA LEU A 1 -11.04 12.26 -16.76
C LEU A 1 -11.65 11.87 -18.10
N LEU A 2 -12.59 10.93 -18.07
CA LEU A 2 -13.43 10.64 -19.25
C LEU A 2 -14.34 11.84 -19.50
N LYS A 3 -14.28 12.39 -20.70
CA LYS A 3 -15.23 13.38 -21.19
C LYS A 3 -16.17 12.68 -22.17
N GLY A 4 -17.46 12.88 -22.04
CA GLY A 4 -18.45 12.31 -22.92
C GLY A 4 -19.74 13.13 -22.92
N VAL A 5 -20.55 12.90 -23.91
CA VAL A 5 -21.88 13.46 -24.02
C VAL A 5 -22.87 12.31 -24.15
N ILE A 6 -23.95 12.38 -23.40
CA ILE A 6 -25.09 11.47 -23.51
C ILE A 6 -26.24 12.27 -24.08
N ASP A 7 -26.70 11.89 -25.27
CA ASP A 7 -27.91 12.41 -25.89
C ASP A 7 -29.04 11.41 -25.68
N CYS A 8 -29.93 11.72 -24.76
CA CYS A 8 -31.09 10.89 -24.45
C CYS A 8 -32.23 11.80 -23.97
N PRO A 9 -33.23 12.06 -24.83
CA PRO A 9 -34.33 12.95 -24.48
C PRO A 9 -35.22 12.46 -23.33
N ASP A 10 -35.20 11.15 -23.06
CA ASP A 10 -36.00 10.51 -22.00
C ASP A 10 -35.32 10.48 -20.64
N LEU A 11 -34.13 11.08 -20.50
CA LEU A 11 -33.44 11.15 -19.20
C LEU A 11 -34.19 12.05 -18.23
N PRO A 12 -34.64 11.53 -17.06
CA PRO A 12 -35.34 12.31 -16.07
C PRO A 12 -34.38 13.26 -15.35
N LEU A 13 -34.61 14.56 -15.58
CA LEU A 13 -33.89 15.63 -14.92
C LEU A 13 -34.70 16.15 -13.72
N ASN A 14 -33.99 16.67 -12.71
CA ASN A 14 -34.64 17.43 -11.65
C ASN A 14 -35.21 18.76 -12.21
N VAL A 15 -36.05 19.46 -11.44
CA VAL A 15 -36.72 20.71 -11.88
C VAL A 15 -35.70 21.77 -12.32
N SER A 16 -34.54 21.84 -11.67
CA SER A 16 -33.46 22.78 -12.03
C SER A 16 -32.58 22.30 -13.20
N ARG A 17 -32.80 21.11 -13.70
CA ARG A 17 -31.97 20.44 -14.73
C ARG A 17 -30.50 20.33 -14.37
N SER A 18 -30.15 20.42 -13.10
CA SER A 18 -28.79 20.36 -12.60
C SER A 18 -28.33 18.95 -12.24
N ALA A 19 -29.26 18.00 -12.10
CA ALA A 19 -28.97 16.61 -11.78
C ALA A 19 -29.98 15.65 -12.40
N LEU A 20 -29.56 14.40 -12.63
CA LEU A 20 -30.44 13.31 -13.01
C LEU A 20 -31.25 12.83 -11.80
N GLN A 21 -32.50 12.49 -12.00
CA GLN A 21 -33.29 11.78 -10.99
C GLN A 21 -32.81 10.33 -10.92
N ASN A 22 -32.74 9.81 -9.67
CA ASN A 22 -32.32 8.42 -9.46
C ASN A 22 -33.50 7.48 -9.72
N ASP A 23 -33.63 7.03 -10.96
CA ASP A 23 -34.63 6.05 -11.35
C ASP A 23 -34.01 4.82 -12.06
N GLY A 24 -34.84 3.81 -12.31
CA GLY A 24 -34.41 2.54 -12.90
C GLY A 24 -33.86 2.69 -14.34
N PHE A 25 -34.25 3.73 -15.08
CA PHE A 25 -33.75 3.98 -16.42
C PHE A 25 -32.34 4.58 -16.40
N VAL A 26 -32.07 5.54 -15.50
CA VAL A 26 -30.73 6.11 -15.26
C VAL A 26 -29.78 5.02 -14.85
N LYS A 27 -30.21 4.11 -13.95
CA LYS A 27 -29.41 2.97 -13.55
C LYS A 27 -29.02 2.06 -14.71
N LYS A 28 -29.97 1.72 -15.59
CA LYS A 28 -29.68 0.89 -16.78
C LYS A 28 -28.67 1.53 -17.72
N ILE A 29 -28.76 2.86 -17.94
CA ILE A 29 -27.77 3.58 -18.74
C ILE A 29 -26.42 3.58 -18.07
N SER A 30 -26.37 3.83 -16.77
CA SER A 30 -25.12 3.77 -15.99
C SER A 30 -24.46 2.40 -16.11
N ASP A 31 -25.21 1.32 -15.88
CA ASP A 31 -24.71 -0.06 -15.98
C ASP A 31 -24.18 -0.37 -17.40
N TYR A 32 -24.89 0.11 -18.44
CA TYR A 32 -24.44 -0.05 -19.82
C TYR A 32 -23.13 0.68 -20.10
N ILE A 33 -23.00 1.93 -19.65
CA ILE A 33 -21.77 2.73 -19.81
C ILE A 33 -20.62 2.08 -19.06
N THR A 34 -20.84 1.69 -17.81
CA THR A 34 -19.85 1.01 -16.97
C THR A 34 -19.32 -0.25 -17.66
N LYS A 35 -20.23 -1.07 -18.21
CA LYS A 35 -19.87 -2.25 -19.00
C LYS A 35 -19.00 -1.88 -20.20
N LYS A 36 -19.38 -0.87 -20.97
CA LYS A 36 -18.62 -0.44 -22.18
C LYS A 36 -17.24 0.13 -21.82
N VAL A 37 -17.15 0.84 -20.71
CA VAL A 37 -15.85 1.33 -20.21
C VAL A 37 -14.95 0.15 -19.82
N ALA A 38 -15.46 -0.82 -19.06
CA ALA A 38 -14.72 -2.03 -18.72
C ALA A 38 -14.26 -2.79 -19.98
N ASP A 39 -15.16 -3.04 -20.93
CA ASP A 39 -14.86 -3.73 -22.20
C ASP A 39 -13.76 -2.98 -22.99
N LYS A 40 -13.78 -1.64 -22.99
CA LYS A 40 -12.74 -0.84 -23.67
C LYS A 40 -11.40 -0.93 -22.96
N LEU A 41 -11.38 -0.82 -21.62
CA LEU A 41 -10.16 -0.89 -20.82
C LEU A 41 -9.51 -2.27 -20.91
N THR A 42 -10.28 -3.34 -20.74
CA THR A 42 -9.79 -4.71 -20.86
C THR A 42 -9.30 -5.03 -22.27
N GLY A 43 -10.01 -4.54 -23.29
CA GLY A 43 -9.58 -4.63 -24.69
C GLY A 43 -8.24 -3.92 -24.91
N MET A 44 -8.09 -2.69 -24.43
CA MET A 44 -6.84 -1.93 -24.55
C MET A 44 -5.68 -2.61 -23.84
N CYS A 45 -5.91 -3.14 -22.64
CA CYS A 45 -4.89 -3.89 -21.90
C CYS A 45 -4.39 -5.13 -22.68
N LYS A 46 -5.28 -5.81 -23.43
CA LYS A 46 -4.95 -7.00 -24.22
C LYS A 46 -4.27 -6.70 -25.56
N THR A 47 -4.70 -5.64 -26.24
CA THR A 47 -4.32 -5.39 -27.65
C THR A 47 -3.32 -4.25 -27.81
N ASP A 48 -3.22 -3.37 -26.81
CA ASP A 48 -2.36 -2.18 -26.82
C ASP A 48 -1.87 -1.88 -25.39
N ARG A 49 -1.08 -2.82 -24.86
CA ARG A 49 -0.58 -2.78 -23.49
C ARG A 49 0.25 -1.53 -23.21
N GLU A 50 1.04 -1.08 -24.17
CA GLU A 50 1.89 0.10 -24.05
C GLU A 50 1.05 1.37 -23.80
N THR A 51 -0.01 1.56 -24.60
CA THR A 51 -0.94 2.67 -24.40
C THR A 51 -1.69 2.58 -23.07
N TYR A 52 -2.07 1.36 -22.66
CA TYR A 52 -2.73 1.13 -21.37
C TYR A 52 -1.84 1.52 -20.19
N GLU A 53 -0.57 1.12 -20.18
CA GLU A 53 0.40 1.47 -19.16
C GLU A 53 0.71 2.97 -19.13
N LYS A 54 0.82 3.59 -20.31
CA LYS A 54 1.07 5.04 -20.44
C LYS A 54 0.03 5.89 -19.73
N TYR A 55 -1.25 5.48 -19.75
CA TYR A 55 -2.34 6.22 -19.12
C TYR A 55 -2.72 5.68 -17.74
N TRP A 56 -2.13 4.57 -17.32
CA TRP A 56 -2.53 3.89 -16.09
C TRP A 56 -2.46 4.78 -14.86
N ASP A 57 -1.35 5.48 -14.66
CA ASP A 57 -1.18 6.34 -13.47
C ASP A 57 -2.26 7.42 -13.35
N ASP A 58 -2.80 7.89 -14.48
CA ASP A 58 -3.86 8.90 -14.52
C ASP A 58 -5.25 8.33 -14.30
N ILE A 59 -5.51 7.10 -14.77
CA ILE A 59 -6.84 6.47 -14.73
C ILE A 59 -7.03 5.50 -13.56
N ALA A 60 -5.96 4.97 -12.99
CA ALA A 60 -6.00 3.98 -11.92
C ALA A 60 -6.89 4.38 -10.73
N PRO A 61 -6.85 5.62 -10.20
CA PRO A 61 -7.72 6.00 -9.08
C PRO A 61 -9.21 5.86 -9.40
N PHE A 62 -9.60 6.17 -10.64
CA PHE A 62 -11.00 6.07 -11.09
C PHE A 62 -11.43 4.62 -11.30
N ILE A 63 -10.54 3.79 -11.85
CA ILE A 63 -10.79 2.35 -12.04
C ILE A 63 -10.92 1.69 -10.67
N LYS A 64 -9.99 1.93 -9.75
CA LYS A 64 -10.04 1.42 -8.37
C LYS A 64 -11.31 1.86 -7.64
N PHE A 65 -11.71 3.13 -7.80
CA PHE A 65 -12.98 3.62 -7.26
C PHE A 65 -14.18 2.87 -7.86
N GLY A 66 -14.16 2.61 -9.17
CA GLY A 66 -15.19 1.82 -9.86
C GLY A 66 -15.31 0.41 -9.29
N CYS A 67 -14.17 -0.27 -9.05
CA CYS A 67 -14.14 -1.59 -8.43
C CYS A 67 -14.72 -1.58 -7.01
N LEU A 68 -14.45 -0.54 -6.23
CA LEU A 68 -15.00 -0.41 -4.87
C LEU A 68 -16.51 -0.13 -4.84
N LYS A 69 -17.08 0.39 -5.93
CA LYS A 69 -18.50 0.78 -6.03
C LYS A 69 -19.40 -0.22 -6.76
N ASP A 70 -18.83 -0.99 -7.67
CA ASP A 70 -19.56 -1.90 -8.54
C ASP A 70 -18.84 -3.24 -8.65
N GLU A 71 -19.40 -4.26 -8.04
CA GLU A 71 -18.86 -5.62 -7.99
C GLU A 71 -18.70 -6.23 -9.39
N LYS A 72 -19.65 -6.00 -10.28
CA LYS A 72 -19.58 -6.49 -11.68
C LYS A 72 -18.48 -5.80 -12.49
N PHE A 73 -18.19 -4.55 -12.15
CA PHE A 73 -17.05 -3.85 -12.72
C PHE A 73 -15.74 -4.41 -12.17
N ALA A 74 -15.69 -4.66 -10.85
CA ALA A 74 -14.53 -5.26 -10.19
C ALA A 74 -14.20 -6.64 -10.80
N GLU A 75 -15.17 -7.54 -10.90
CA GLU A 75 -15.00 -8.87 -11.52
C GLU A 75 -14.43 -8.79 -12.95
N LYS A 76 -14.82 -7.77 -13.72
CA LYS A 76 -14.32 -7.58 -15.08
C LYS A 76 -12.92 -7.00 -15.14
N MET A 77 -12.55 -6.18 -14.16
CA MET A 77 -11.30 -5.45 -14.15
C MET A 77 -10.18 -6.17 -13.39
N ASP A 78 -10.48 -7.15 -12.56
CA ASP A 78 -9.54 -7.79 -11.63
C ASP A 78 -8.23 -8.23 -12.32
N ASP A 79 -8.32 -9.01 -13.39
CA ASP A 79 -7.15 -9.46 -14.17
C ASP A 79 -6.42 -8.32 -14.93
N TYR A 80 -7.00 -7.12 -14.97
CA TYR A 80 -6.50 -5.99 -15.76
C TYR A 80 -6.02 -4.81 -14.91
N ILE A 81 -6.12 -4.94 -13.60
CA ILE A 81 -5.46 -4.02 -12.67
C ILE A 81 -3.96 -4.26 -12.75
N ILE A 82 -3.21 -3.18 -12.91
CA ILE A 82 -1.76 -3.26 -12.98
C ILE A 82 -1.11 -2.41 -11.89
N TYR A 83 0.02 -2.89 -11.43
CA TYR A 83 0.78 -2.32 -10.33
C TYR A 83 2.17 -1.93 -10.83
N LYS A 84 2.57 -0.70 -10.59
CA LYS A 84 3.91 -0.23 -10.92
C LYS A 84 4.88 -0.67 -9.85
N ASN A 85 5.95 -1.38 -10.21
CA ASN A 85 6.97 -1.82 -9.27
C ASN A 85 8.08 -0.78 -9.07
N LEU A 86 9.07 -1.09 -8.21
CA LEU A 86 10.21 -0.21 -7.92
C LEU A 86 11.10 0.06 -9.14
N ASP A 87 11.09 -0.81 -10.14
CA ASP A 87 11.81 -0.62 -11.41
C ASP A 87 11.00 0.18 -12.45
N GLY A 88 9.79 0.61 -12.11
CA GLY A 88 8.89 1.34 -13.01
C GLY A 88 8.15 0.47 -14.01
N LYS A 89 8.19 -0.85 -13.88
CA LYS A 89 7.45 -1.80 -14.72
C LYS A 89 6.05 -2.00 -14.18
N TYR A 90 5.09 -2.27 -15.08
CA TYR A 90 3.71 -2.56 -14.71
C TYR A 90 3.44 -4.05 -14.73
N LEU A 91 3.04 -4.59 -13.60
CA LEU A 91 2.78 -6.01 -13.33
C LEU A 91 1.28 -6.21 -13.06
N THR A 92 0.73 -7.34 -13.48
CA THR A 92 -0.61 -7.78 -13.02
C THR A 92 -0.50 -8.30 -11.59
N LEU A 93 -1.65 -8.50 -10.91
CA LEU A 93 -1.65 -9.11 -9.58
C LEU A 93 -0.96 -10.48 -9.59
N LYS A 94 -1.23 -11.28 -10.63
CA LYS A 94 -0.62 -12.59 -10.82
C LYS A 94 0.90 -12.47 -10.96
N ASP A 95 1.40 -11.54 -11.79
CA ASP A 95 2.85 -11.33 -11.95
C ASP A 95 3.51 -10.92 -10.62
N CYS A 96 2.82 -10.10 -9.81
CA CYS A 96 3.30 -9.72 -8.48
C CYS A 96 3.39 -10.93 -7.55
N MET A 97 2.39 -11.83 -7.57
CA MET A 97 2.37 -13.04 -6.76
C MET A 97 3.45 -14.04 -7.20
N ASP A 98 3.61 -14.25 -8.51
CA ASP A 98 4.64 -15.13 -9.05
C ASP A 98 6.04 -14.63 -8.63
N LYS A 99 6.25 -13.32 -8.69
CA LYS A 99 7.50 -12.70 -8.24
C LYS A 99 7.69 -12.82 -6.72
N ALA A 100 6.67 -12.56 -5.92
CA ALA A 100 6.71 -12.74 -4.47
C ALA A 100 7.10 -14.16 -4.07
N LYS A 101 6.61 -15.15 -4.81
CA LYS A 101 6.98 -16.56 -4.60
C LYS A 101 8.44 -16.83 -4.93
N GLU A 102 8.96 -16.28 -6.04
CA GLU A 102 10.38 -16.38 -6.40
C GLU A 102 11.29 -15.73 -5.34
N GLU A 103 10.82 -14.65 -4.71
CA GLU A 103 11.53 -13.92 -3.65
C GLU A 103 11.40 -14.57 -2.27
N GLY A 104 10.61 -15.65 -2.11
CA GLY A 104 10.49 -16.44 -0.87
C GLY A 104 9.39 -15.97 0.08
N HIS A 105 8.56 -14.99 -0.31
CA HIS A 105 7.44 -14.49 0.50
C HIS A 105 6.09 -14.72 -0.19
N GLU A 106 5.80 -15.97 -0.49
CA GLU A 106 4.60 -16.40 -1.20
C GLU A 106 3.33 -15.72 -0.67
N ASN A 107 2.52 -15.19 -1.60
CA ASN A 107 1.25 -14.50 -1.34
C ASN A 107 1.34 -13.12 -0.66
N GLN A 108 2.53 -12.62 -0.34
CA GLN A 108 2.69 -11.32 0.27
C GLN A 108 3.28 -10.31 -0.73
N ILE A 109 2.53 -9.26 -1.04
CA ILE A 109 2.96 -8.18 -1.92
C ILE A 109 3.33 -6.98 -1.07
N TYR A 110 4.58 -6.55 -1.18
CA TYR A 110 5.04 -5.34 -0.50
C TYR A 110 4.66 -4.09 -1.30
N TYR A 111 4.35 -2.99 -0.57
CA TYR A 111 4.02 -1.74 -1.25
C TYR A 111 4.63 -0.51 -0.59
N VAL A 112 4.78 0.54 -1.41
CA VAL A 112 5.31 1.86 -1.08
C VAL A 112 4.22 2.90 -1.31
N THR A 113 4.03 3.81 -0.37
CA THR A 113 3.10 4.94 -0.51
C THR A 113 3.81 6.26 -0.83
N ASN A 114 5.04 6.42 -0.35
CA ASN A 114 5.85 7.61 -0.59
C ASN A 114 7.33 7.23 -0.75
N GLU A 115 7.81 7.25 -2.00
CA GLU A 115 9.18 6.82 -2.33
C GLU A 115 10.27 7.66 -1.63
N LYS A 116 10.00 8.95 -1.34
CA LYS A 116 10.97 9.81 -0.67
C LYS A 116 11.09 9.50 0.82
N GLU A 117 9.96 9.41 1.50
CA GLU A 117 9.91 9.12 2.93
C GLU A 117 10.34 7.69 3.25
N GLN A 118 10.08 6.76 2.33
CA GLN A 118 10.39 5.34 2.46
C GLN A 118 11.68 4.92 1.75
N SER A 119 12.52 5.89 1.34
CA SER A 119 13.73 5.62 0.56
C SER A 119 14.71 4.66 1.24
N GLN A 120 14.84 4.72 2.56
CA GLN A 120 15.68 3.80 3.34
C GLN A 120 15.19 2.35 3.18
N TYR A 121 13.88 2.13 3.32
CA TYR A 121 13.28 0.80 3.18
C TYR A 121 13.36 0.29 1.74
N ILE A 122 13.15 1.17 0.75
CA ILE A 122 13.32 0.82 -0.67
C ILE A 122 14.76 0.35 -0.95
N ASN A 123 15.76 1.04 -0.40
CA ASN A 123 17.16 0.63 -0.58
C ASN A 123 17.44 -0.72 0.08
N MET A 124 16.87 -0.98 1.27
CA MET A 124 16.98 -2.28 1.94
C MET A 124 16.35 -3.40 1.11
N PHE A 125 15.15 -3.19 0.56
CA PHE A 125 14.48 -4.15 -0.31
C PHE A 125 15.33 -4.46 -1.54
N ARG A 126 15.81 -3.43 -2.23
CA ARG A 126 16.69 -3.59 -3.40
C ARG A 126 17.97 -4.35 -3.08
N SER A 127 18.60 -4.10 -1.92
CA SER A 127 19.82 -4.80 -1.51
C SER A 127 19.61 -6.29 -1.25
N GLN A 128 18.37 -6.68 -0.91
CA GLN A 128 17.97 -8.07 -0.70
C GLN A 128 17.38 -8.72 -1.97
N GLY A 129 17.31 -7.99 -3.08
CA GLY A 129 16.68 -8.47 -4.31
C GLY A 129 15.16 -8.55 -4.25
N MET A 130 14.54 -7.88 -3.27
CA MET A 130 13.09 -7.83 -3.09
C MET A 130 12.46 -6.67 -3.85
N ASP A 131 11.24 -6.85 -4.30
CA ASP A 131 10.47 -5.81 -5.00
C ASP A 131 9.26 -5.35 -4.18
N ALA A 132 8.72 -4.20 -4.56
CA ALA A 132 7.48 -3.66 -4.01
C ALA A 132 6.71 -2.90 -5.08
N VAL A 133 5.40 -2.74 -4.90
CA VAL A 133 4.55 -1.97 -5.80
C VAL A 133 4.30 -0.56 -5.24
N ILE A 134 4.16 0.42 -6.13
CA ILE A 134 3.97 1.83 -5.76
C ILE A 134 2.47 2.14 -5.72
N LEU A 135 1.96 2.45 -4.54
CA LEU A 135 0.55 2.76 -4.24
C LEU A 135 0.45 4.15 -3.60
N LYS A 136 0.48 5.19 -4.42
CA LYS A 136 0.61 6.60 -3.96
C LYS A 136 -0.71 7.35 -3.78
N HIS A 137 -1.84 6.74 -4.13
CA HIS A 137 -3.14 7.40 -4.08
C HIS A 137 -3.90 7.04 -2.79
N ASN A 138 -4.63 7.99 -2.23
CA ASN A 138 -5.41 7.77 -1.01
C ASN A 138 -6.44 6.63 -1.12
N ILE A 139 -6.89 6.31 -2.34
CA ILE A 139 -7.82 5.21 -2.59
C ILE A 139 -7.16 3.84 -2.49
N ASP A 140 -5.83 3.77 -2.61
CA ASP A 140 -5.11 2.52 -2.69
C ASP A 140 -5.29 1.66 -1.42
N SER A 141 -5.32 2.28 -0.24
CA SER A 141 -5.54 1.56 1.02
C SER A 141 -6.90 0.82 1.05
N ALA A 142 -7.97 1.49 0.62
CA ALA A 142 -9.27 0.85 0.50
C ALA A 142 -9.29 -0.23 -0.59
N PHE A 143 -8.58 0.05 -1.70
CA PHE A 143 -8.53 -0.87 -2.83
C PHE A 143 -7.76 -2.16 -2.52
N ILE A 144 -6.61 -2.11 -1.84
CA ILE A 144 -5.87 -3.32 -1.47
C ILE A 144 -6.67 -4.19 -0.49
N THR A 145 -7.40 -3.58 0.45
CA THR A 145 -8.31 -4.33 1.34
C THR A 145 -9.42 -5.04 0.55
N HIS A 146 -9.92 -4.41 -0.51
CA HIS A 146 -10.86 -5.04 -1.43
C HIS A 146 -10.19 -6.18 -2.22
N ALA A 147 -9.00 -5.96 -2.77
CA ALA A 147 -8.24 -6.97 -3.53
C ALA A 147 -7.91 -8.21 -2.69
N GLU A 148 -7.52 -8.04 -1.43
CA GLU A 148 -7.28 -9.13 -0.47
C GLU A 148 -8.54 -9.96 -0.19
N ARG A 149 -9.71 -9.31 -0.18
CA ARG A 149 -10.99 -10.00 0.05
C ARG A 149 -11.43 -10.82 -1.18
N TYR A 150 -11.12 -10.34 -2.38
CA TYR A 150 -11.45 -11.04 -3.63
C TYR A 150 -10.46 -12.16 -3.94
N ASN A 151 -9.20 -12.03 -3.50
CA ASN A 151 -8.13 -12.99 -3.75
C ASN A 151 -7.69 -13.59 -2.40
N GLU A 152 -8.31 -14.68 -1.99
CA GLU A 152 -8.20 -15.30 -0.65
C GLU A 152 -6.78 -15.61 -0.17
N HIS A 153 -5.78 -15.52 -1.04
CA HIS A 153 -4.40 -15.87 -0.71
C HIS A 153 -3.44 -14.70 -0.86
N VAL A 154 -3.93 -13.47 -1.13
CA VAL A 154 -3.07 -12.30 -1.31
C VAL A 154 -3.14 -11.42 -0.07
N THR A 155 -1.98 -10.98 0.40
CA THR A 155 -1.85 -9.95 1.44
C THR A 155 -0.96 -8.83 0.94
N PHE A 156 -1.30 -7.60 1.29
CA PHE A 156 -0.46 -6.44 1.02
C PHE A 156 0.14 -5.93 2.32
N GLN A 157 1.45 -5.73 2.31
CA GLN A 157 2.19 -5.20 3.45
C GLN A 157 3.03 -4.00 3.03
N ARG A 158 2.91 -2.91 3.78
CA ARG A 158 3.74 -1.74 3.54
C ARG A 158 5.19 -2.03 3.94
N ILE A 159 6.16 -1.59 3.14
CA ILE A 159 7.59 -1.91 3.33
C ILE A 159 8.16 -1.44 4.68
N ASP A 160 7.50 -0.51 5.37
CA ASP A 160 7.88 0.04 6.67
C ASP A 160 6.93 -0.41 7.80
N ALA A 161 6.05 -1.40 7.55
CA ALA A 161 5.10 -1.87 8.56
C ALA A 161 5.78 -2.74 9.62
N ASP A 162 6.47 -3.78 9.20
CA ASP A 162 7.17 -4.69 10.10
C ASP A 162 8.50 -5.14 9.50
N LEU A 163 9.43 -5.53 10.37
CA LEU A 163 10.68 -6.14 9.95
C LEU A 163 10.41 -7.54 9.44
N THR A 164 10.66 -7.76 8.15
CA THR A 164 10.58 -9.11 7.59
C THR A 164 11.74 -9.97 8.10
N ASN A 165 11.54 -11.30 8.15
CA ASN A 165 12.61 -12.22 8.52
C ASN A 165 13.79 -12.11 7.56
N ASP A 166 13.54 -11.74 6.31
CA ASP A 166 14.56 -11.57 5.28
C ASP A 166 15.51 -10.40 5.56
N MET A 167 15.10 -9.42 6.38
CA MET A 167 15.95 -8.28 6.79
C MET A 167 16.76 -8.58 8.05
N LYS A 168 16.40 -9.63 8.79
CA LYS A 168 17.12 -10.04 10.00
C LYS A 168 18.24 -11.00 9.65
N ASP A 169 19.32 -10.91 10.44
CA ASP A 169 20.37 -11.92 10.45
C ASP A 169 20.11 -12.91 11.58
N GLU A 170 20.05 -14.18 11.25
CA GLU A 170 19.82 -15.28 12.20
C GLU A 170 21.08 -15.56 13.08
N SER A 171 21.69 -14.55 13.64
CA SER A 171 22.92 -14.70 14.43
C SER A 171 22.72 -15.44 15.75
N GLY A 172 21.48 -15.66 16.20
CA GLY A 172 21.17 -16.39 17.43
C GLY A 172 21.66 -15.76 18.74
N GLU A 173 22.15 -14.52 18.70
CA GLU A 173 22.59 -13.80 19.91
C GLU A 173 21.37 -13.38 20.75
N ASP A 174 21.48 -13.55 22.05
CA ASP A 174 20.50 -13.03 23.01
C ASP A 174 20.73 -11.53 23.22
N LEU A 175 19.84 -10.71 22.64
CA LEU A 175 19.86 -9.25 22.70
C LEU A 175 18.89 -8.69 23.75
N THR A 176 18.41 -9.51 24.67
CA THR A 176 17.42 -9.13 25.70
C THR A 176 17.92 -8.00 26.58
N ASP A 177 19.15 -8.15 27.13
CA ASP A 177 19.74 -7.14 28.00
C ASP A 177 19.99 -5.81 27.27
N ALA A 178 20.47 -5.87 26.03
CA ALA A 178 20.66 -4.71 25.17
C ALA A 178 19.31 -4.02 24.86
N THR A 179 18.28 -4.80 24.60
CA THR A 179 16.92 -4.29 24.36
C THR A 179 16.38 -3.56 25.58
N ASN A 180 16.51 -4.12 26.76
CA ASN A 180 16.04 -3.50 28.02
C ASN A 180 16.78 -2.18 28.29
N ALA A 181 18.12 -2.19 28.24
CA ALA A 181 18.91 -0.99 28.46
C ALA A 181 18.60 0.15 27.49
N LEU A 182 18.49 -0.15 26.19
CA LEU A 182 18.17 0.85 25.19
C LEU A 182 16.70 1.28 25.24
N THR A 183 15.78 0.43 25.68
CA THR A 183 14.38 0.81 25.89
C THR A 183 14.26 1.90 26.95
N ASP A 184 14.90 1.71 28.10
CA ASP A 184 14.88 2.69 29.20
C ASP A 184 15.53 4.01 28.78
N LEU A 185 16.66 3.93 28.09
CA LEU A 185 17.38 5.10 27.59
C LEU A 185 16.51 5.91 26.61
N PHE A 186 15.97 5.26 25.55
CA PHE A 186 15.24 5.95 24.51
C PHE A 186 13.88 6.48 25.00
N ARG A 187 13.19 5.76 25.89
CA ARG A 187 11.96 6.25 26.55
C ARG A 187 12.23 7.53 27.33
N LYS A 188 13.34 7.59 28.06
CA LYS A 188 13.75 8.76 28.83
C LYS A 188 14.14 9.94 27.94
N VAL A 189 14.96 9.69 26.90
CA VAL A 189 15.50 10.76 26.04
C VAL A 189 14.40 11.35 25.14
N LEU A 190 13.49 10.51 24.62
CA LEU A 190 12.41 10.94 23.73
C LEU A 190 11.13 11.36 24.47
N ASP A 191 11.10 11.24 25.80
CA ASP A 191 9.91 11.47 26.65
C ASP A 191 8.65 10.70 26.19
N LYS A 192 8.87 9.47 25.68
CA LYS A 192 7.84 8.55 25.19
C LYS A 192 7.78 7.29 26.06
N LYS A 193 6.90 7.28 27.05
CA LYS A 193 6.78 6.16 28.02
C LYS A 193 6.36 4.84 27.38
N ASP A 194 5.56 4.90 26.34
CA ASP A 194 4.99 3.72 25.68
C ASP A 194 5.77 3.30 24.43
N LEU A 195 6.96 3.89 24.20
CA LEU A 195 7.82 3.51 23.07
C LEU A 195 8.26 2.06 23.18
N THR A 196 7.97 1.27 22.16
CA THR A 196 8.52 -0.08 22.01
C THR A 196 9.88 0.02 21.33
N VAL A 197 10.92 -0.53 21.94
CA VAL A 197 12.27 -0.61 21.37
C VAL A 197 12.63 -2.08 21.18
N LYS A 198 13.19 -2.41 20.04
CA LYS A 198 13.76 -3.74 19.74
C LYS A 198 15.19 -3.58 19.27
N VAL A 199 16.07 -4.44 19.72
CA VAL A 199 17.44 -4.56 19.20
C VAL A 199 17.49 -5.82 18.35
N GLU A 200 17.87 -5.67 17.09
CA GLU A 200 17.88 -6.76 16.12
C GLU A 200 19.20 -6.73 15.34
N ASN A 201 19.67 -7.88 14.92
CA ASN A 201 20.77 -7.96 13.97
C ASN A 201 20.19 -7.83 12.55
N LEU A 202 20.49 -6.72 11.88
CA LEU A 202 20.07 -6.50 10.50
C LEU A 202 21.17 -6.95 9.53
N LYS A 203 20.75 -7.46 8.36
CA LYS A 203 21.68 -7.84 7.29
C LYS A 203 22.40 -6.62 6.70
N ASP A 204 21.74 -5.47 6.62
CA ASP A 204 22.36 -4.22 6.19
C ASP A 204 23.00 -3.50 7.40
N GLU A 205 24.31 -3.56 7.48
CA GLU A 205 25.09 -2.95 8.56
C GLU A 205 25.12 -1.41 8.49
N ASN A 206 24.74 -0.80 7.37
CA ASN A 206 24.71 0.66 7.24
C ASN A 206 23.45 1.28 7.86
N VAL A 207 22.43 0.49 8.15
CA VAL A 207 21.20 0.94 8.81
C VAL A 207 21.41 0.91 10.31
N SER A 208 21.43 2.08 10.96
CA SER A 208 21.58 2.19 12.42
C SER A 208 20.27 1.91 13.16
N SER A 209 19.18 2.42 12.64
CA SER A 209 17.86 2.34 13.26
C SER A 209 16.75 2.51 12.21
N MET A 210 15.55 2.03 12.55
CA MET A 210 14.35 2.23 11.78
C MET A 210 13.12 2.30 12.70
N VAL A 211 12.06 2.95 12.24
CA VAL A 211 10.79 3.01 12.97
C VAL A 211 9.75 2.24 12.15
N THR A 212 9.16 1.22 12.77
CA THR A 212 8.07 0.46 12.16
C THR A 212 6.75 0.70 12.87
N LEU A 213 5.67 0.48 12.15
CA LEU A 213 4.31 0.54 12.64
C LEU A 213 3.55 -0.61 12.00
N SER A 214 2.72 -1.33 12.74
CA SER A 214 1.97 -2.46 12.17
C SER A 214 1.18 -2.05 10.94
N GLU A 215 0.98 -3.00 10.02
CA GLU A 215 0.20 -2.76 8.79
C GLU A 215 -1.21 -2.23 9.10
N GLU A 216 -1.87 -2.80 10.12
CA GLU A 216 -3.19 -2.36 10.56
C GLU A 216 -3.18 -0.89 11.01
N SER A 217 -2.18 -0.50 11.82
CA SER A 217 -2.01 0.88 12.26
C SER A 217 -1.73 1.84 11.10
N ARG A 218 -0.94 1.41 10.12
CA ARG A 218 -0.67 2.19 8.89
C ARG A 218 -1.94 2.39 8.07
N ARG A 219 -2.71 1.35 7.84
CA ARG A 219 -3.99 1.45 7.12
C ARG A 219 -4.99 2.33 7.84
N MET A 220 -5.04 2.25 9.16
CA MET A 220 -5.87 3.12 9.98
C MET A 220 -5.48 4.59 9.80
N GLN A 221 -4.19 4.92 9.86
CA GLN A 221 -3.70 6.28 9.63
C GLN A 221 -4.04 6.80 8.23
N ASP A 222 -3.87 5.97 7.20
CA ASP A 222 -4.18 6.36 5.82
C ASP A 222 -5.68 6.59 5.62
N MET A 223 -6.52 5.77 6.25
CA MET A 223 -7.97 5.94 6.25
C MET A 223 -8.37 7.25 6.96
N MET A 224 -7.77 7.58 8.09
CA MET A 224 -8.03 8.83 8.80
C MET A 224 -7.64 10.06 7.96
N LYS A 225 -6.50 10.02 7.28
CA LYS A 225 -6.10 11.08 6.34
C LYS A 225 -7.12 11.26 5.22
N MET A 226 -7.67 10.16 4.68
CA MET A 226 -8.69 10.19 3.64
C MET A 226 -9.99 10.87 4.10
N TYR A 227 -10.39 10.68 5.36
CA TYR A 227 -11.57 11.32 5.95
C TYR A 227 -11.31 12.73 6.51
N GLY A 228 -10.13 13.30 6.27
CA GLY A 228 -9.79 14.66 6.72
C GLY A 228 -9.59 14.79 8.23
N MET A 229 -9.45 13.69 8.95
CA MET A 229 -9.17 13.65 10.39
C MET A 229 -7.67 13.89 10.66
N THR A 230 -7.08 14.85 9.97
CA THR A 230 -5.69 15.25 10.16
C THR A 230 -5.55 16.02 11.47
N GLY A 231 -4.78 15.50 12.42
CA GLY A 231 -4.51 16.16 13.71
C GLY A 231 -4.90 15.36 14.94
N MET A 232 -5.52 14.20 14.80
CA MET A 232 -5.64 13.24 15.90
C MET A 232 -4.34 12.48 16.07
N ASP A 233 -3.92 12.32 17.33
CA ASP A 233 -2.71 11.54 17.66
C ASP A 233 -2.93 10.06 17.29
N PRO A 234 -2.11 9.47 16.40
CA PRO A 234 -2.23 8.07 16.03
C PRO A 234 -2.13 7.09 17.21
N SER A 235 -1.48 7.50 18.30
CA SER A 235 -1.37 6.69 19.52
C SER A 235 -2.70 6.46 20.22
N MET A 236 -3.69 7.34 20.01
CA MET A 236 -5.05 7.17 20.56
C MET A 236 -5.81 5.97 19.97
N PHE A 237 -5.32 5.41 18.86
CA PHE A 237 -5.94 4.29 18.12
C PHE A 237 -5.10 3.01 18.13
N GLY A 238 -4.20 2.87 19.10
CA GLY A 238 -3.41 1.65 19.31
C GLY A 238 -2.21 1.47 18.39
N GLY A 239 -1.86 2.49 17.61
CA GLY A 239 -0.69 2.48 16.74
C GLY A 239 0.60 2.71 17.53
N GLN A 240 1.17 1.67 18.12
CA GLN A 240 2.48 1.77 18.79
C GLN A 240 3.61 1.70 17.76
N GLU A 241 4.38 2.78 17.68
CA GLU A 241 5.63 2.80 16.94
C GLU A 241 6.65 1.89 17.63
N THR A 242 7.34 1.09 16.83
CA THR A 242 8.47 0.30 17.31
C THR A 242 9.76 0.88 16.74
N LEU A 243 10.65 1.31 17.62
CA LEU A 243 12.01 1.70 17.25
C LEU A 243 12.87 0.45 17.22
N ILE A 244 13.40 0.12 16.04
CA ILE A 244 14.31 -1.00 15.85
C ILE A 244 15.73 -0.45 15.74
N LEU A 245 16.64 -0.99 16.53
CA LEU A 245 18.06 -0.62 16.56
C LEU A 245 18.88 -1.80 16.05
N ASN A 246 19.80 -1.52 15.13
CA ASN A 246 20.68 -2.55 14.58
C ASN A 246 21.90 -2.79 15.49
N ALA A 247 21.93 -3.94 16.15
CA ALA A 247 23.04 -4.30 17.05
C ALA A 247 24.42 -4.33 16.35
N LYS A 248 24.46 -4.56 15.05
CA LYS A 248 25.72 -4.58 14.28
C LYS A 248 26.25 -3.18 13.95
N HIS A 249 25.40 -2.16 13.99
CA HIS A 249 25.79 -0.81 13.59
C HIS A 249 26.73 -0.17 14.64
N PRO A 250 27.87 0.44 14.25
CA PRO A 250 28.85 1.01 15.17
C PRO A 250 28.28 2.03 16.17
N LEU A 251 27.30 2.84 15.74
CA LEU A 251 26.63 3.81 16.61
C LEU A 251 25.85 3.13 17.74
N VAL A 252 25.12 2.06 17.44
CA VAL A 252 24.35 1.31 18.45
C VAL A 252 25.30 0.61 19.42
N GLN A 253 26.36 0.02 18.91
CA GLN A 253 27.43 -0.59 19.76
C GLN A 253 28.12 0.44 20.65
N TYR A 254 28.33 1.65 20.17
CA TYR A 254 28.88 2.74 20.97
C TYR A 254 27.95 3.13 22.12
N ILE A 255 26.65 3.25 21.86
CA ILE A 255 25.64 3.59 22.88
C ILE A 255 25.55 2.48 23.96
N LEU A 256 25.68 1.20 23.56
CA LEU A 256 25.62 0.08 24.49
C LEU A 256 26.84 -0.02 25.41
N LYS A 257 27.99 0.55 25.02
CA LYS A 257 29.24 0.51 25.77
C LYS A 257 29.46 1.70 26.72
N ASN A 258 28.69 2.78 26.54
CA ASN A 258 28.84 4.04 27.30
C ASN A 258 27.51 4.44 27.96
#